data_070fa0f1832c4c1363e1644ed01f5438
#
_entry.id   070fa0f1832c4c1363e1644ed01f5438
#
_cell.length_a   1.000
_cell.length_b   1.000
_cell.length_c   1.000
_cell.angle_alpha   90.00
_cell.angle_beta   90.00
_cell.angle_gamma   90.00
#
_symmetry.space_group_name_H-M   'P 1'
#
loop_
_entity.id
_entity.type
_entity.pdbx_description
1 polymer ?
#
loop_
_entity_poly.entity_id
_entity_poly.type
_entity_poly.pdbx_seq_one_letter_code
_entity_poly.pdbx_strand_id
1 'polypeptide(L)'
;ILITGGAGFIGSHVVRRLVQQYPNYQIYNLDALTYAGNLENLKDVERAKNYTFIKGDIRKADYIDSLFLKYKFDGVIHLAAESHVDRSITDPLAFVKTNVIGTVNLLNAAKSIWQDNYAGKRFYHVSTDEVYGTLGKTGLFTESTPYDPNSPYSASKASSDHFVRAYGETYALPYVISNCSNNYGPNHFPEKLIPLFINNIIQNKPLPVYG
;
A
#
# COMPACT_ATOMS: atom_id res chain seq x y z
N ILE A 1 6.16 -13.83 4.33
CA ILE A 1 5.28 -12.64 4.29
C ILE A 1 5.41 -12.00 2.91
N LEU A 2 4.29 -11.67 2.27
CA LEU A 2 4.24 -10.87 1.06
C LEU A 2 4.09 -9.39 1.43
N ILE A 3 4.96 -8.53 0.89
CA ILE A 3 4.83 -7.07 0.97
C ILE A 3 4.61 -6.57 -0.46
N THR A 4 3.54 -5.84 -0.71
CA THR A 4 3.29 -5.23 -2.02
C THR A 4 3.62 -3.74 -1.98
N GLY A 5 4.18 -3.20 -3.06
CA GLY A 5 4.62 -1.81 -3.11
C GLY A 5 5.89 -1.52 -2.29
N GLY A 6 6.71 -2.56 -2.05
CA GLY A 6 7.88 -2.45 -1.18
C GLY A 6 9.06 -1.70 -1.78
N ALA A 7 9.08 -1.37 -3.07
CA ALA A 7 10.08 -0.51 -3.67
C ALA A 7 9.73 0.99 -3.59
N GLY A 8 8.51 1.33 -3.14
CA GLY A 8 8.07 2.70 -2.90
C GLY A 8 8.59 3.28 -1.58
N PHE A 9 8.18 4.51 -1.28
CA PHE A 9 8.59 5.24 -0.09
C PHE A 9 8.31 4.46 1.21
N ILE A 10 7.05 4.32 1.61
CA ILE A 10 6.67 3.67 2.88
C ILE A 10 7.07 2.19 2.86
N GLY A 11 6.81 1.51 1.73
CA GLY A 11 7.09 0.10 1.56
C GLY A 11 8.56 -0.26 1.77
N SER A 12 9.51 0.56 1.30
CA SER A 12 10.94 0.31 1.47
C SER A 12 11.38 0.32 2.94
N HIS A 13 10.78 1.19 3.76
CA HIS A 13 11.04 1.20 5.20
C HIS A 13 10.45 -0.03 5.90
N VAL A 14 9.25 -0.47 5.49
CA VAL A 14 8.63 -1.69 6.02
C VAL A 14 9.46 -2.92 5.66
N VAL A 15 9.86 -3.06 4.40
CA VAL A 15 10.72 -4.16 3.93
C VAL A 15 12.02 -4.19 4.72
N ARG A 16 12.76 -3.07 4.78
CA ARG A 16 14.03 -2.96 5.49
C ARG A 16 13.89 -3.38 6.95
N ARG A 17 12.88 -2.83 7.63
CA ARG A 17 12.62 -3.14 9.04
C ARG A 17 12.38 -4.63 9.26
N LEU A 18 11.53 -5.26 8.44
CA LEU A 18 11.21 -6.67 8.60
C LEU A 18 12.40 -7.56 8.26
N VAL A 19 13.14 -7.26 7.20
CA VAL A 19 14.34 -8.01 6.84
C VAL A 19 15.40 -7.98 7.95
N GLN A 20 15.62 -6.81 8.56
CA GLN A 20 16.66 -6.63 9.56
C GLN A 20 16.25 -7.13 10.96
N GLN A 21 14.99 -6.89 11.37
CA GLN A 21 14.53 -7.19 12.73
C GLN A 21 13.95 -8.60 12.89
N TYR A 22 13.53 -9.24 11.80
CA TYR A 22 12.90 -10.55 11.83
C TYR A 22 13.59 -11.53 10.89
N PRO A 23 14.83 -11.96 11.19
CA PRO A 23 15.65 -12.80 10.31
C PRO A 23 15.04 -14.18 10.02
N ASN A 24 14.11 -14.63 10.86
CA ASN A 24 13.38 -15.90 10.68
C ASN A 24 12.17 -15.78 9.74
N TYR A 25 11.81 -14.55 9.31
CA TYR A 25 10.74 -14.32 8.34
C TYR A 25 11.31 -14.29 6.93
N GLN A 26 10.72 -15.02 6.02
CA GLN A 26 11.01 -14.88 4.59
C GLN A 26 10.15 -13.73 4.02
N ILE A 27 10.78 -12.69 3.54
CA ILE A 27 10.17 -11.47 3.04
C ILE A 27 10.19 -11.48 1.52
N TYR A 28 9.00 -11.44 0.92
CA TYR A 28 8.79 -11.34 -0.52
C TYR A 28 8.24 -9.95 -0.83
N ASN A 29 8.97 -9.18 -1.62
CA ASN A 29 8.58 -7.83 -2.01
C ASN A 29 8.07 -7.84 -3.46
N LEU A 30 6.76 -7.70 -3.64
CA LEU A 30 6.12 -7.59 -4.94
C LEU A 30 5.92 -6.13 -5.31
N ASP A 31 6.55 -5.67 -6.39
CA ASP A 31 6.40 -4.31 -6.89
C ASP A 31 6.38 -4.28 -8.42
N ALA A 32 5.53 -3.47 -8.99
CA ALA A 32 5.41 -3.30 -10.43
C ALA A 32 6.50 -2.39 -11.01
N LEU A 33 7.23 -1.66 -10.14
CA LEU A 33 8.20 -0.63 -10.48
C LEU A 33 7.60 0.42 -11.45
N THR A 34 6.45 0.96 -11.06
CA THR A 34 5.84 2.11 -11.72
C THR A 34 6.63 3.37 -11.39
N TYR A 35 6.07 4.54 -11.61
CA TYR A 35 6.77 5.82 -11.47
C TYR A 35 7.44 6.08 -10.11
N ALA A 36 6.89 5.55 -9.01
CA ALA A 36 7.40 5.77 -7.65
C ALA A 36 8.19 4.58 -7.08
N GLY A 37 8.22 3.45 -7.78
CA GLY A 37 8.97 2.26 -7.36
C GLY A 37 10.44 2.36 -7.76
N ASN A 38 11.36 2.30 -6.78
CA ASN A 38 12.80 2.38 -7.02
C ASN A 38 13.55 1.35 -6.15
N LEU A 39 14.27 0.43 -6.79
CA LEU A 39 15.06 -0.61 -6.09
C LEU A 39 16.26 -0.05 -5.32
N GLU A 40 16.77 1.13 -5.68
CA GLU A 40 17.81 1.80 -4.91
C GLU A 40 17.38 2.07 -3.46
N ASN A 41 16.07 2.19 -3.21
CA ASN A 41 15.53 2.32 -1.87
C ASN A 41 15.81 1.10 -0.98
N LEU A 42 16.18 -0.05 -1.55
CA LEU A 42 16.36 -1.34 -0.87
C LEU A 42 17.76 -1.93 -1.03
N LYS A 43 18.72 -1.15 -1.54
CA LYS A 43 20.08 -1.58 -1.84
C LYS A 43 20.81 -2.16 -0.62
N ASP A 44 20.51 -1.63 0.56
CA ASP A 44 21.08 -2.07 1.84
C ASP A 44 20.61 -3.47 2.29
N VAL A 45 19.46 -3.93 1.77
CA VAL A 45 18.87 -5.24 2.10
C VAL A 45 18.73 -6.17 0.89
N GLU A 46 19.15 -5.75 -0.31
CA GLU A 46 18.96 -6.52 -1.54
C GLU A 46 19.58 -7.92 -1.52
N ARG A 47 20.68 -8.10 -0.76
CA ARG A 47 21.45 -9.35 -0.64
C ARG A 47 21.12 -10.16 0.63
N ALA A 48 20.13 -9.74 1.40
CA ALA A 48 19.75 -10.44 2.61
C ALA A 48 19.14 -11.82 2.27
N LYS A 49 19.56 -12.86 3.01
CA LYS A 49 19.13 -14.25 2.74
C LYS A 49 17.62 -14.46 2.87
N ASN A 50 16.98 -13.64 3.68
CA ASN A 50 15.54 -13.69 3.97
C ASN A 50 14.72 -12.69 3.14
N TYR A 51 15.31 -12.12 2.07
CA TYR A 51 14.64 -11.17 1.17
C TYR A 51 14.58 -11.69 -0.26
N THR A 52 13.44 -11.51 -0.91
CA THR A 52 13.26 -11.83 -2.33
C THR A 52 12.44 -10.73 -3.00
N PHE A 53 13.00 -10.11 -4.02
CA PHE A 53 12.26 -9.18 -4.87
C PHE A 53 11.52 -9.93 -5.99
N ILE A 54 10.28 -9.55 -6.23
CA ILE A 54 9.43 -10.06 -7.30
C ILE A 54 8.89 -8.88 -8.11
N LYS A 55 9.27 -8.78 -9.38
CA LYS A 55 8.65 -7.79 -10.27
C LYS A 55 7.30 -8.30 -10.73
N GLY A 56 6.22 -7.57 -10.42
CA GLY A 56 4.88 -7.98 -10.82
C GLY A 56 3.81 -6.96 -10.45
N ASP A 57 2.65 -7.14 -11.06
CA ASP A 57 1.53 -6.20 -10.99
C ASP A 57 0.34 -6.88 -10.30
N ILE A 58 -0.16 -6.29 -9.23
CA ILE A 58 -1.32 -6.80 -8.46
C ILE A 58 -2.62 -6.83 -9.26
N ARG A 59 -2.70 -6.09 -10.36
CA ARG A 59 -3.86 -6.09 -11.26
C ARG A 59 -4.01 -7.39 -12.06
N LYS A 60 -2.99 -8.24 -12.09
CA LYS A 60 -2.97 -9.50 -12.86
C LYS A 60 -3.33 -10.67 -11.96
N ALA A 61 -4.62 -11.03 -11.91
CA ALA A 61 -5.15 -12.07 -11.03
C ALA A 61 -4.40 -13.41 -11.15
N ASP A 62 -4.28 -13.97 -12.35
CA ASP A 62 -3.62 -15.26 -12.57
C ASP A 62 -2.17 -15.27 -12.07
N TYR A 63 -1.47 -14.15 -12.23
CA TYR A 63 -0.11 -14.03 -11.74
C TYR A 63 -0.06 -14.00 -10.20
N ILE A 64 -0.96 -13.26 -9.55
CA ILE A 64 -1.07 -13.23 -8.09
C ILE A 64 -1.41 -14.63 -7.56
N ASP A 65 -2.37 -15.33 -8.16
CA ASP A 65 -2.73 -16.70 -7.78
C ASP A 65 -1.53 -17.64 -7.89
N SER A 66 -0.74 -17.54 -8.96
CA SER A 66 0.47 -18.34 -9.14
C SER A 66 1.53 -18.08 -8.05
N LEU A 67 1.68 -16.83 -7.61
CA LEU A 67 2.60 -16.48 -6.53
C LEU A 67 2.15 -17.06 -5.17
N PHE A 68 0.86 -16.96 -4.87
CA PHE A 68 0.31 -17.53 -3.63
C PHE A 68 0.41 -19.05 -3.60
N LEU A 69 0.15 -19.73 -4.72
CA LEU A 69 0.36 -21.17 -4.89
C LEU A 69 1.83 -21.58 -4.65
N LYS A 70 2.76 -20.82 -5.24
CA LYS A 70 4.19 -21.10 -5.19
C LYS A 70 4.79 -20.88 -3.80
N TYR A 71 4.51 -19.73 -3.20
CA TYR A 71 5.19 -19.29 -1.98
C TYR A 71 4.37 -19.50 -0.71
N LYS A 72 3.07 -19.77 -0.80
CA LYS A 72 2.16 -20.05 0.32
C LYS A 72 2.31 -19.04 1.46
N PHE A 73 2.18 -17.75 1.14
CA PHE A 73 2.36 -16.68 2.10
C PHE A 73 1.48 -16.83 3.34
N ASP A 74 2.05 -16.62 4.53
CA ASP A 74 1.31 -16.61 5.80
C ASP A 74 0.73 -15.24 6.12
N GLY A 75 1.32 -14.18 5.59
CA GLY A 75 0.86 -12.82 5.79
C GLY A 75 1.05 -11.96 4.56
N VAL A 76 0.16 -10.97 4.44
CA VAL A 76 0.22 -9.94 3.40
C VAL A 76 0.28 -8.58 4.08
N ILE A 77 1.23 -7.73 3.67
CA ILE A 77 1.26 -6.30 4.00
C ILE A 77 1.08 -5.56 2.68
N HIS A 78 -0.12 -5.01 2.50
CA HIS A 78 -0.53 -4.42 1.24
C HIS A 78 -0.36 -2.91 1.25
N LEU A 79 0.72 -2.43 0.58
CA LEU A 79 1.02 -1.01 0.42
C LEU A 79 1.00 -0.55 -1.06
N ALA A 80 0.95 -1.48 -2.02
CA ALA A 80 0.89 -1.12 -3.44
C ALA A 80 -0.41 -0.36 -3.74
N ALA A 81 -0.28 0.87 -4.24
CA ALA A 81 -1.40 1.73 -4.59
C ALA A 81 -0.97 2.81 -5.57
N GLU A 82 -1.90 3.29 -6.37
CA GLU A 82 -1.83 4.64 -6.93
C GLU A 82 -2.20 5.63 -5.83
N SER A 83 -1.38 6.70 -5.61
CA SER A 83 -1.49 7.53 -4.40
C SER A 83 -1.42 9.04 -4.64
N HIS A 84 -1.43 9.49 -5.89
CA HIS A 84 -1.35 10.91 -6.22
C HIS A 84 -2.72 11.48 -6.55
N VAL A 85 -3.25 12.38 -5.70
CA VAL A 85 -4.61 12.92 -5.83
C VAL A 85 -4.85 13.55 -7.20
N ASP A 86 -3.95 14.45 -7.68
CA ASP A 86 -4.13 15.12 -8.97
C ASP A 86 -4.16 14.13 -10.15
N ARG A 87 -3.36 13.07 -10.09
CA ARG A 87 -3.42 11.99 -11.09
C ARG A 87 -4.75 11.25 -11.05
N SER A 88 -5.36 11.12 -9.87
CA SER A 88 -6.66 10.48 -9.74
C SER A 88 -7.79 11.27 -10.42
N ILE A 89 -7.64 12.58 -10.49
CA ILE A 89 -8.58 13.46 -11.18
C ILE A 89 -8.48 13.28 -12.71
N THR A 90 -7.25 13.11 -13.22
CA THR A 90 -7.00 12.96 -14.66
C THR A 90 -7.23 11.54 -15.19
N ASP A 91 -6.92 10.51 -14.39
CA ASP A 91 -7.13 9.09 -14.73
C ASP A 91 -7.68 8.29 -13.54
N PRO A 92 -8.95 8.45 -13.19
CA PRO A 92 -9.56 7.73 -12.08
C PRO A 92 -9.60 6.21 -12.28
N LEU A 93 -9.63 5.73 -13.53
CA LEU A 93 -9.67 4.29 -13.81
C LEU A 93 -8.38 3.57 -13.44
N ALA A 94 -7.22 4.22 -13.54
CA ALA A 94 -5.96 3.65 -13.04
C ALA A 94 -6.04 3.35 -11.54
N PHE A 95 -6.68 4.25 -10.76
CA PHE A 95 -6.89 4.09 -9.33
C PHE A 95 -7.87 2.95 -9.00
N VAL A 96 -8.96 2.85 -9.74
CA VAL A 96 -9.90 1.73 -9.58
C VAL A 96 -9.19 0.40 -9.88
N LYS A 97 -8.45 0.31 -10.98
CA LYS A 97 -7.76 -0.91 -11.38
C LYS A 97 -6.69 -1.32 -10.37
N THR A 98 -5.91 -0.38 -9.86
CA THR A 98 -4.82 -0.69 -8.94
C THR A 98 -5.34 -0.86 -7.52
N ASN A 99 -6.05 0.14 -6.99
CA ASN A 99 -6.40 0.18 -5.57
C ASN A 99 -7.58 -0.75 -5.23
N VAL A 100 -8.54 -0.92 -6.15
CA VAL A 100 -9.71 -1.76 -5.90
C VAL A 100 -9.49 -3.17 -6.46
N ILE A 101 -9.32 -3.31 -7.78
CA ILE A 101 -9.18 -4.63 -8.40
C ILE A 101 -7.91 -5.33 -7.91
N GLY A 102 -6.78 -4.63 -7.81
CA GLY A 102 -5.54 -5.19 -7.27
C GLY A 102 -5.69 -5.71 -5.84
N THR A 103 -6.41 -4.97 -4.98
CA THR A 103 -6.72 -5.42 -3.60
C THR A 103 -7.60 -6.67 -3.61
N VAL A 104 -8.64 -6.69 -4.44
CA VAL A 104 -9.54 -7.85 -4.55
C VAL A 104 -8.80 -9.09 -5.06
N ASN A 105 -7.87 -8.94 -6.01
CA ASN A 105 -7.03 -10.06 -6.48
C ASN A 105 -6.20 -10.66 -5.33
N LEU A 106 -5.56 -9.81 -4.51
CA LEU A 106 -4.80 -10.28 -3.35
C LEU A 106 -5.68 -10.97 -2.30
N LEU A 107 -6.88 -10.42 -2.05
CA LEU A 107 -7.85 -11.00 -1.11
C LEU A 107 -8.34 -12.38 -1.61
N ASN A 108 -8.66 -12.50 -2.91
CA ASN A 108 -9.07 -13.77 -3.52
C ASN A 108 -7.97 -14.83 -3.40
N ALA A 109 -6.74 -14.47 -3.74
CA ALA A 109 -5.60 -15.38 -3.66
C ALA A 109 -5.32 -15.81 -2.22
N ALA A 110 -5.36 -14.88 -1.26
CA ALA A 110 -5.20 -15.19 0.17
C ALA A 110 -6.30 -16.15 0.66
N LYS A 111 -7.56 -15.85 0.37
CA LYS A 111 -8.70 -16.70 0.72
C LYS A 111 -8.55 -18.10 0.12
N SER A 112 -8.22 -18.20 -1.17
CA SER A 112 -8.09 -19.48 -1.88
C SER A 112 -7.01 -20.37 -1.30
N ILE A 113 -5.88 -19.79 -0.89
CA ILE A 113 -4.73 -20.57 -0.38
C ILE A 113 -4.85 -20.85 1.11
N TRP A 114 -5.42 -19.95 1.89
CA TRP A 114 -5.59 -20.16 3.32
C TRP A 114 -6.74 -21.12 3.67
N GLN A 115 -7.75 -21.28 2.78
CA GLN A 115 -8.80 -22.31 2.84
C GLN A 115 -9.40 -22.49 4.25
N ASP A 116 -9.84 -21.38 4.84
CA ASP A 116 -10.42 -21.32 6.20
C ASP A 116 -9.48 -21.74 7.35
N ASN A 117 -8.22 -22.10 7.05
CA ASN A 117 -7.18 -22.31 8.06
C ASN A 117 -6.41 -21.00 8.28
N TYR A 118 -6.97 -20.14 9.12
CA TYR A 118 -6.45 -18.79 9.36
C TYR A 118 -5.49 -18.69 10.55
N ALA A 119 -5.13 -19.79 11.20
CA ALA A 119 -4.16 -19.78 12.30
C ALA A 119 -2.82 -19.23 11.83
N GLY A 120 -2.36 -18.15 12.47
CA GLY A 120 -1.10 -17.47 12.10
C GLY A 120 -1.14 -16.68 10.79
N LYS A 121 -2.29 -16.53 10.16
CA LYS A 121 -2.47 -15.75 8.93
C LYS A 121 -2.90 -14.31 9.24
N ARG A 122 -2.52 -13.35 8.36
CA ARG A 122 -2.97 -11.95 8.49
C ARG A 122 -2.89 -11.23 7.15
N PHE A 123 -3.97 -10.53 6.80
CA PHE A 123 -3.99 -9.56 5.72
C PHE A 123 -3.98 -8.15 6.32
N TYR A 124 -2.86 -7.44 6.18
CA TYR A 124 -2.74 -6.06 6.65
C TYR A 124 -2.85 -5.11 5.45
N HIS A 125 -3.88 -4.28 5.44
CA HIS A 125 -4.15 -3.28 4.42
C HIS A 125 -3.79 -1.89 4.94
N VAL A 126 -2.88 -1.22 4.23
CA VAL A 126 -2.49 0.17 4.55
C VAL A 126 -3.35 1.12 3.73
N SER A 127 -4.22 1.86 4.42
CA SER A 127 -5.11 2.86 3.86
C SER A 127 -4.67 4.28 4.25
N THR A 128 -5.58 5.23 4.19
CA THR A 128 -5.33 6.66 4.41
C THR A 128 -6.46 7.27 5.23
N ASP A 129 -6.16 8.32 5.97
CA ASP A 129 -7.17 9.15 6.65
C ASP A 129 -8.06 9.95 5.68
N GLU A 130 -7.63 10.13 4.43
CA GLU A 130 -8.44 10.80 3.41
C GLU A 130 -9.78 10.08 3.10
N VAL A 131 -9.95 8.82 3.53
CA VAL A 131 -11.22 8.11 3.43
C VAL A 131 -12.31 8.71 4.33
N TYR A 132 -11.91 9.46 5.37
CA TYR A 132 -12.84 10.13 6.29
C TYR A 132 -13.29 11.52 5.81
N GLY A 133 -12.74 12.01 4.69
CA GLY A 133 -13.09 13.31 4.12
C GLY A 133 -12.36 14.47 4.78
N THR A 134 -13.06 15.57 5.01
CA THR A 134 -12.48 16.81 5.54
C THR A 134 -12.72 16.92 7.04
N LEU A 135 -11.65 17.03 7.80
CA LEU A 135 -11.73 17.37 9.22
C LEU A 135 -12.10 18.87 9.37
N GLY A 136 -13.06 19.18 10.24
CA GLY A 136 -13.40 20.55 10.57
C GLY A 136 -12.26 21.29 11.30
N LYS A 137 -12.55 22.50 11.82
CA LYS A 137 -11.53 23.31 12.52
C LYS A 137 -11.00 22.65 13.80
N THR A 138 -11.72 21.72 14.36
CA THR A 138 -11.38 21.01 15.60
C THR A 138 -11.82 19.55 15.50
N GLY A 139 -11.26 18.72 16.35
CA GLY A 139 -11.59 17.28 16.42
C GLY A 139 -10.49 16.40 15.85
N LEU A 140 -10.75 15.10 15.83
CA LEU A 140 -9.87 14.05 15.32
C LEU A 140 -10.72 13.02 14.59
N PHE A 141 -10.17 12.38 13.57
CA PHE A 141 -10.71 11.14 13.03
C PHE A 141 -10.47 10.00 14.02
N THR A 142 -11.44 9.12 14.12
CA THR A 142 -11.39 7.90 14.92
C THR A 142 -11.83 6.71 14.07
N GLU A 143 -11.65 5.50 14.57
CA GLU A 143 -12.07 4.27 13.90
C GLU A 143 -13.58 4.18 13.68
N SER A 144 -14.38 4.97 14.41
CA SER A 144 -15.83 5.07 14.25
C SER A 144 -16.28 6.23 13.35
N THR A 145 -15.36 7.06 12.86
CA THR A 145 -15.70 8.15 11.94
C THR A 145 -16.25 7.57 10.62
N PRO A 146 -17.43 8.01 10.14
CA PRO A 146 -17.95 7.59 8.87
C PRO A 146 -17.02 7.96 7.71
N TYR A 147 -16.96 7.12 6.69
CA TYR A 147 -16.23 7.41 5.46
C TYR A 147 -16.97 8.46 4.63
N ASP A 148 -16.25 9.49 4.19
CA ASP A 148 -16.73 10.59 3.35
C ASP A 148 -15.65 11.01 2.33
N PRO A 149 -15.20 10.10 1.44
CA PRO A 149 -14.09 10.37 0.53
C PRO A 149 -14.46 11.40 -0.54
N ASN A 150 -13.62 12.44 -0.71
CA ASN A 150 -13.90 13.59 -1.57
C ASN A 150 -13.02 13.67 -2.84
N SER A 151 -12.20 12.65 -3.11
CA SER A 151 -11.39 12.55 -4.34
C SER A 151 -11.48 11.15 -4.95
N PRO A 152 -11.20 10.97 -6.27
CA PRO A 152 -11.14 9.63 -6.85
C PRO A 152 -10.12 8.73 -6.17
N TYR A 153 -8.99 9.28 -5.71
CA TYR A 153 -8.02 8.54 -4.89
C TYR A 153 -8.65 8.04 -3.59
N SER A 154 -9.18 8.95 -2.77
CA SER A 154 -9.77 8.57 -1.47
C SER A 154 -10.98 7.64 -1.63
N ALA A 155 -11.79 7.84 -2.67
CA ALA A 155 -12.89 6.94 -3.01
C ALA A 155 -12.39 5.53 -3.38
N SER A 156 -11.29 5.41 -4.13
CA SER A 156 -10.69 4.12 -4.46
C SER A 156 -10.12 3.42 -3.22
N LYS A 157 -9.53 4.17 -2.28
CA LYS A 157 -9.03 3.62 -1.00
C LYS A 157 -10.18 3.20 -0.09
N ALA A 158 -11.21 4.04 0.06
CA ALA A 158 -12.42 3.67 0.80
C ALA A 158 -13.08 2.40 0.25
N SER A 159 -13.15 2.29 -1.09
CA SER A 159 -13.66 1.08 -1.75
C SER A 159 -12.83 -0.15 -1.40
N SER A 160 -11.49 -0.06 -1.43
CA SER A 160 -10.63 -1.18 -1.06
C SER A 160 -10.76 -1.56 0.42
N ASP A 161 -10.89 -0.58 1.32
CA ASP A 161 -11.15 -0.82 2.74
C ASP A 161 -12.47 -1.59 2.96
N HIS A 162 -13.52 -1.21 2.23
CA HIS A 162 -14.80 -1.92 2.29
C HIS A 162 -14.69 -3.36 1.77
N PHE A 163 -13.90 -3.62 0.71
CA PHE A 163 -13.64 -5.00 0.27
C PHE A 163 -12.89 -5.80 1.32
N VAL A 164 -11.86 -5.24 1.94
CA VAL A 164 -11.10 -5.92 3.01
C VAL A 164 -12.04 -6.30 4.17
N ARG A 165 -12.87 -5.35 4.61
CA ARG A 165 -13.89 -5.62 5.66
C ARG A 165 -14.89 -6.68 5.23
N ALA A 166 -15.42 -6.58 4.00
CA ALA A 166 -16.38 -7.55 3.48
C ALA A 166 -15.80 -8.98 3.45
N TYR A 167 -14.52 -9.13 3.10
CA TYR A 167 -13.85 -10.44 3.16
C TYR A 167 -13.69 -10.95 4.59
N GLY A 168 -13.43 -10.06 5.52
CA GLY A 168 -13.42 -10.42 6.96
C GLY A 168 -14.77 -10.90 7.43
N GLU A 169 -15.83 -10.15 7.16
CA GLU A 169 -17.19 -10.48 7.61
C GLU A 169 -17.78 -11.70 6.89
N THR A 170 -17.54 -11.83 5.57
CA THR A 170 -18.16 -12.90 4.77
C THR A 170 -17.40 -14.21 4.86
N TYR A 171 -16.07 -14.16 4.91
CA TYR A 171 -15.20 -15.34 4.83
C TYR A 171 -14.35 -15.55 6.08
N ALA A 172 -14.55 -14.75 7.13
CA ALA A 172 -13.72 -14.74 8.34
C ALA A 172 -12.21 -14.56 8.08
N LEU A 173 -11.84 -13.94 6.94
CA LEU A 173 -10.46 -13.69 6.60
C LEU A 173 -9.84 -12.72 7.62
N PRO A 174 -8.74 -13.10 8.30
CA PRO A 174 -8.16 -12.25 9.34
C PRO A 174 -7.48 -11.03 8.75
N TYR A 175 -8.00 -9.84 9.04
CA TYR A 175 -7.49 -8.60 8.49
C TYR A 175 -7.17 -7.56 9.57
N VAL A 176 -6.37 -6.57 9.16
CA VAL A 176 -6.17 -5.30 9.85
C VAL A 176 -6.15 -4.20 8.79
N ILE A 177 -6.79 -3.08 9.06
CA ILE A 177 -6.72 -1.86 8.24
C ILE A 177 -6.10 -0.77 9.09
N SER A 178 -5.18 0.00 8.52
CA SER A 178 -4.70 1.24 9.13
C SER A 178 -4.98 2.43 8.21
N ASN A 179 -5.50 3.49 8.78
CA ASN A 179 -5.76 4.75 8.09
C ASN A 179 -4.72 5.78 8.57
N CYS A 180 -3.56 5.77 7.92
CA CYS A 180 -2.49 6.70 8.30
C CYS A 180 -2.71 8.09 7.69
N SER A 181 -2.33 9.12 8.42
CA SER A 181 -2.21 10.47 7.90
C SER A 181 -0.89 10.64 7.11
N ASN A 182 -0.52 11.87 6.77
CA ASN A 182 0.66 12.15 5.95
C ASN A 182 1.95 11.61 6.57
N ASN A 183 2.64 10.77 5.80
CA ASN A 183 3.95 10.26 6.13
C ASN A 183 5.03 11.14 5.48
N TYR A 184 6.19 11.26 6.12
CA TYR A 184 7.37 11.91 5.56
C TYR A 184 8.65 11.20 6.00
N GLY A 185 9.71 11.35 5.22
CA GLY A 185 10.99 10.73 5.52
C GLY A 185 11.85 10.46 4.29
N PRO A 186 13.00 9.78 4.45
CA PRO A 186 13.85 9.37 3.34
C PRO A 186 13.09 8.55 2.30
N ASN A 187 13.50 8.63 1.04
CA ASN A 187 12.86 8.00 -0.11
C ASN A 187 11.46 8.54 -0.48
N HIS A 188 11.02 9.64 0.15
CA HIS A 188 9.77 10.29 -0.20
C HIS A 188 9.84 10.82 -1.63
N PHE A 189 8.82 10.49 -2.46
CA PHE A 189 8.86 10.81 -3.88
C PHE A 189 8.86 12.33 -4.13
N PRO A 190 9.65 12.85 -5.10
CA PRO A 190 9.90 14.30 -5.28
C PRO A 190 8.67 15.17 -5.54
N GLU A 191 7.56 14.60 -5.99
CA GLU A 191 6.31 15.34 -6.22
C GLU A 191 5.54 15.67 -4.92
N LYS A 192 5.90 15.05 -3.80
CA LYS A 192 5.24 15.25 -2.52
C LYS A 192 5.77 16.53 -1.83
N LEU A 193 4.94 17.11 -0.97
CA LEU A 193 5.12 18.45 -0.41
C LEU A 193 6.54 18.74 0.07
N ILE A 194 7.07 17.95 1.00
CA ILE A 194 8.37 18.23 1.64
C ILE A 194 9.52 18.14 0.63
N PRO A 195 9.73 17.04 -0.15
CA PRO A 195 10.82 16.99 -1.11
C PRO A 195 10.63 17.98 -2.26
N LEU A 196 9.40 18.27 -2.68
CA LEU A 196 9.11 19.29 -3.68
C LEU A 196 9.56 20.67 -3.21
N PHE A 197 9.21 21.05 -1.98
CA PHE A 197 9.61 22.34 -1.40
C PHE A 197 11.13 22.45 -1.26
N ILE A 198 11.80 21.41 -0.76
CA ILE A 198 13.26 21.37 -0.65
C ILE A 198 13.90 21.57 -2.04
N ASN A 199 13.46 20.85 -3.06
CA ASN A 199 13.98 20.97 -4.41
C ASN A 199 13.74 22.38 -5.00
N ASN A 200 12.55 22.94 -4.79
CA ASN A 200 12.24 24.28 -5.28
C ASN A 200 13.09 25.34 -4.59
N ILE A 201 13.28 25.24 -3.26
CA ILE A 201 14.16 26.17 -2.51
C ILE A 201 15.60 26.13 -3.05
N ILE A 202 16.16 24.93 -3.22
CA ILE A 202 17.52 24.74 -3.75
C ILE A 202 17.67 25.35 -5.16
N GLN A 203 16.60 25.30 -5.97
CA GLN A 203 16.58 25.80 -7.33
C GLN A 203 16.07 27.25 -7.46
N ASN A 204 15.83 27.95 -6.34
CA ASN A 204 15.23 29.28 -6.30
C ASN A 204 13.90 29.38 -7.08
N LYS A 205 13.08 28.32 -7.03
CA LYS A 205 11.74 28.26 -7.63
C LYS A 205 10.66 28.64 -6.63
N PRO A 206 9.50 29.16 -7.08
CA PRO A 206 8.35 29.40 -6.22
C PRO A 206 7.88 28.13 -5.53
N LEU A 207 7.38 28.28 -4.29
CA LEU A 207 6.73 27.19 -3.54
C LEU A 207 5.24 27.18 -3.87
N PRO A 208 4.71 26.08 -4.44
CA PRO A 208 3.28 25.98 -4.71
C PRO A 208 2.52 25.83 -3.38
N VAL A 209 1.63 26.73 -3.08
CA VAL A 209 0.71 26.66 -1.94
C VAL A 209 -0.70 26.50 -2.51
N TYR A 210 -1.31 25.37 -2.20
CA TYR A 210 -2.69 25.09 -2.57
C TYR A 210 -3.58 25.51 -1.39
N GLY A 211 -4.59 26.36 -1.66
CA GLY A 211 -5.56 26.84 -0.69
C GLY A 211 -6.91 26.16 -0.83
#